data_e12d635f6e72c4d857512be6672d913f
#
_entry.id   e12d635f6e72c4d857512be6672d913f
#
_cell.length_a   1.000
_cell.length_b   1.000
_cell.length_c   1.000
_cell.angle_alpha   90.00
_cell.angle_beta   90.00
_cell.angle_gamma   90.00
#
_symmetry.space_group_name_H-M   'P 1'
#
loop_
_entity.id
_entity.type
_entity.pdbx_description
1 polymer ?
#
loop_
_entity_poly.entity_id
_entity_poly.type
_entity_poly.pdbx_seq_one_letter_code
_entity_poly.pdbx_strand_id
1 'polypeptide(L)'
;MRVASLDDLRVFLPRLVVEGYRIEGVVNHASAIGCYFFDPEGNRTEVFWVTGRPCWVPTATPIDIDQPDDLVLAEVDRVWNQLRHVPVGGRMADESATLEAVRRG
;
A
#
# COMPACT_ATOMS: atom_id res chain seq x y z
N MET A 1 10.75 0.16 -1.90
CA MET A 1 11.17 -1.26 -1.79
C MET A 1 9.95 -2.12 -1.51
N ARG A 2 9.77 -3.16 -2.28
CA ARG A 2 8.64 -4.07 -2.11
C ARG A 2 8.99 -5.20 -1.15
N VAL A 3 8.06 -5.54 -0.24
CA VAL A 3 8.16 -6.75 0.60
C VAL A 3 7.15 -7.80 0.15
N ALA A 4 7.38 -9.06 0.53
CA ALA A 4 6.61 -10.19 0.01
C ALA A 4 5.28 -10.40 0.73
N SER A 5 5.13 -9.93 1.96
CA SER A 5 3.92 -10.14 2.76
C SER A 5 3.63 -8.97 3.69
N LEU A 6 2.39 -8.95 4.20
CA LEU A 6 1.99 -8.00 5.23
C LEU A 6 2.82 -8.19 6.50
N ASP A 7 3.13 -9.43 6.87
CA ASP A 7 3.95 -9.71 8.03
C ASP A 7 5.38 -9.16 7.88
N ASP A 8 5.94 -9.22 6.67
CA ASP A 8 7.23 -8.61 6.40
C ASP A 8 7.20 -7.11 6.65
N LEU A 9 6.11 -6.44 6.25
CA LEU A 9 5.94 -5.03 6.50
C LEU A 9 5.87 -4.72 8.00
N ARG A 10 5.13 -5.53 8.75
CA ARG A 10 5.02 -5.42 10.21
C ARG A 10 6.37 -5.59 10.92
N VAL A 11 7.20 -6.50 10.43
CA VAL A 11 8.53 -6.75 11.00
C VAL A 11 9.49 -5.60 10.66
N PHE A 12 9.35 -5.04 9.48
CA PHE A 12 10.24 -3.99 8.97
C PHE A 12 10.13 -2.68 9.75
N LEU A 13 8.89 -2.28 10.11
CA LEU A 13 8.65 -0.98 10.73
C LEU A 13 9.40 -0.75 12.05
N PRO A 14 9.34 -1.68 13.03
CA PRO A 14 10.09 -1.49 14.28
C PRO A 14 11.60 -1.39 14.06
N ARG A 15 12.13 -2.10 13.05
CA ARG A 15 13.55 -2.03 12.72
C ARG A 15 13.96 -0.66 12.23
N LEU A 16 13.12 0.00 11.45
CA LEU A 16 13.38 1.36 10.99
C LEU A 16 13.52 2.31 12.18
N VAL A 17 12.62 2.21 13.14
CA VAL A 17 12.65 3.06 14.33
C VAL A 17 13.93 2.85 15.13
N VAL A 18 14.32 1.59 15.36
CA VAL A 18 15.53 1.23 16.09
C VAL A 18 16.78 1.77 15.38
N GLU A 19 16.79 1.77 14.06
CA GLU A 19 17.94 2.23 13.26
C GLU A 19 17.95 3.74 13.04
N GLY A 20 17.03 4.48 13.65
CA GLY A 20 17.03 5.95 13.59
C GLY A 20 16.25 6.54 12.42
N TYR A 21 15.48 5.74 11.69
CA TYR A 21 14.60 6.23 10.64
C TYR A 21 13.31 6.80 11.25
N ARG A 22 12.80 7.85 10.64
CA ARG A 22 11.56 8.48 11.09
C ARG A 22 10.41 8.04 10.20
N ILE A 23 9.39 7.40 10.77
CA ILE A 23 8.20 6.98 10.04
C ILE A 23 7.28 8.19 9.85
N GLU A 24 6.91 8.46 8.59
CA GLU A 24 5.94 9.48 8.25
C GLU A 24 4.52 8.97 8.41
N GLY A 25 4.25 7.77 7.88
CA GLY A 25 2.93 7.16 8.00
C GLY A 25 2.80 5.85 7.26
N VAL A 26 1.78 5.09 7.64
CA VAL A 26 1.39 3.85 6.96
C VAL A 26 0.06 4.11 6.27
N VAL A 27 -0.01 3.86 4.97
CA VAL A 27 -1.17 4.22 4.16
C VAL A 27 -1.65 3.05 3.31
N ASN A 28 -2.97 3.04 3.11
CA ASN A 28 -3.67 2.10 2.24
C ASN A 28 -3.90 2.78 0.88
N HIS A 29 -3.27 2.22 -0.15
CA HIS A 29 -3.47 2.63 -1.54
C HIS A 29 -4.46 1.71 -2.29
N ALA A 30 -5.16 0.82 -1.60
CA ALA A 30 -5.96 -0.29 -2.11
C ALA A 30 -5.10 -1.33 -2.85
N SER A 31 -4.32 -0.95 -3.86
CA SER A 31 -3.42 -1.85 -4.58
C SER A 31 -2.19 -2.24 -3.77
N ALA A 32 -1.84 -1.45 -2.76
CA ALA A 32 -0.69 -1.69 -1.89
C ALA A 32 -0.92 -1.04 -0.53
N ILE A 33 -0.24 -1.55 0.49
CA ILE A 33 -0.08 -0.86 1.77
C ILE A 33 1.38 -0.41 1.81
N GLY A 34 1.61 0.89 2.02
CA GLY A 34 2.93 1.47 2.04
C GLY A 34 3.27 2.16 3.35
N CYS A 35 4.53 2.09 3.74
CA CYS A 35 5.07 2.89 4.82
C CYS A 35 6.07 3.88 4.24
N TYR A 36 5.81 5.17 4.46
CA TYR A 36 6.73 6.24 4.10
C TYR A 36 7.58 6.60 5.30
N PHE A 37 8.88 6.74 5.07
CA PHE A 37 9.82 7.06 6.13
C PHE A 37 10.96 7.92 5.60
N PHE A 38 11.66 8.58 6.52
CA PHE A 38 12.83 9.37 6.21
C PHE A 38 14.06 8.68 6.81
N ASP A 39 15.13 8.58 6.01
CA ASP A 39 16.40 8.10 6.52
C ASP A 39 17.06 9.17 7.43
N PRO A 40 18.16 8.84 8.14
CA PRO A 40 18.84 9.82 9.00
C PRO A 40 19.30 11.08 8.28
N GLU A 41 19.50 11.01 6.96
CA GLU A 41 19.91 12.15 6.14
C GLU A 41 18.73 12.96 5.60
N GLY A 42 17.48 12.52 5.88
CA GLY A 42 16.27 13.21 5.50
C GLY A 42 15.71 12.79 4.14
N ASN A 43 16.20 11.72 3.53
CA ASN A 43 15.68 11.21 2.27
C ASN A 43 14.38 10.41 2.51
N ARG A 44 13.32 10.78 1.78
CA ARG A 44 12.03 10.11 1.87
C ARG A 44 12.02 8.84 1.03
N THR A 45 11.58 7.74 1.62
CA THR A 45 11.55 6.42 0.99
C THR A 45 10.23 5.71 1.34
N GLU A 46 9.85 4.76 0.51
CA GLU A 46 8.68 3.90 0.75
C GLU A 46 9.09 2.43 0.77
N VAL A 47 8.55 1.68 1.74
CA VAL A 47 8.50 0.24 1.73
C VAL A 47 7.03 -0.18 1.62
N PHE A 48 6.71 -1.16 0.77
CA PHE A 48 5.31 -1.48 0.49
C PHE A 48 5.08 -2.96 0.23
N TRP A 49 3.84 -3.39 0.51
CA TRP A 49 3.32 -4.71 0.18
C TRP A 49 2.17 -4.57 -0.81
N VAL A 50 2.24 -5.33 -1.91
CA VAL A 50 1.20 -5.33 -2.95
C VAL A 50 0.07 -6.24 -2.53
N THR A 51 -1.15 -5.71 -2.44
CA THR A 51 -2.32 -6.43 -1.93
C THR A 51 -2.96 -7.40 -2.92
N GLY A 52 -2.65 -7.26 -4.21
CA GLY A 52 -3.30 -8.03 -5.26
C GLY A 52 -4.62 -7.44 -5.72
N ARG A 53 -5.01 -6.26 -5.25
CA ARG A 53 -6.24 -5.57 -5.67
C ARG A 53 -5.86 -4.45 -6.64
N PRO A 54 -6.05 -4.66 -7.95
CA PRO A 54 -5.66 -3.63 -8.93
C PRO A 54 -6.53 -2.39 -8.79
N CYS A 55 -5.90 -1.22 -8.70
CA CYS A 55 -6.59 0.05 -8.58
C CYS A 55 -5.79 1.16 -9.26
N TRP A 56 -6.41 1.83 -10.23
CA TRP A 56 -5.81 2.96 -10.93
C TRP A 56 -6.08 4.30 -10.27
N VAL A 57 -7.14 4.38 -9.45
CA VAL A 57 -7.48 5.64 -8.80
C VAL A 57 -6.45 5.92 -7.71
N PRO A 58 -5.72 7.03 -7.77
CA PRO A 58 -4.80 7.40 -6.71
C PRO A 58 -5.55 7.54 -5.39
N THR A 59 -5.10 6.83 -4.36
CA THR A 59 -5.68 6.91 -3.03
C THR A 59 -4.61 6.65 -1.99
N ALA A 60 -4.74 7.30 -0.84
CA ALA A 60 -3.86 7.10 0.30
C ALA A 60 -4.64 7.42 1.56
N THR A 61 -5.09 6.40 2.28
CA THR A 61 -5.81 6.56 3.55
C THR A 61 -4.99 5.94 4.68
N PRO A 62 -4.97 6.55 5.87
CA PRO A 62 -4.27 5.94 7.00
C PRO A 62 -4.79 4.54 7.29
N ILE A 63 -3.90 3.63 7.66
CA ILE A 63 -4.28 2.27 8.05
C ILE A 63 -3.39 1.79 9.18
N ASP A 64 -3.99 1.10 10.15
CA ASP A 64 -3.28 0.44 11.25
C ASP A 64 -3.03 -1.02 10.86
N ILE A 65 -1.78 -1.37 10.60
CA ILE A 65 -1.41 -2.73 10.23
C ILE A 65 -1.09 -3.63 11.43
N ASP A 66 -1.14 -3.09 12.65
CA ASP A 66 -0.91 -3.88 13.87
C ASP A 66 -2.17 -4.66 14.30
N GLN A 67 -3.31 -4.35 13.72
CA GLN A 67 -4.52 -5.13 13.90
C GLN A 67 -4.45 -6.47 13.15
N PRO A 68 -5.32 -7.47 13.47
CA PRO A 68 -5.33 -8.76 12.78
C PRO A 68 -5.48 -8.66 11.26
N ASP A 69 -4.94 -9.63 10.54
CA ASP A 69 -4.95 -9.66 9.07
C ASP A 69 -6.33 -9.46 8.47
N ASP A 70 -7.35 -10.12 9.02
CA ASP A 70 -8.72 -10.01 8.50
C ASP A 70 -9.25 -8.57 8.56
N LEU A 71 -8.89 -7.82 9.61
CA LEU A 71 -9.29 -6.42 9.75
C LEU A 71 -8.50 -5.51 8.80
N VAL A 72 -7.21 -5.77 8.62
CA VAL A 72 -6.39 -5.03 7.66
C VAL A 72 -6.94 -5.25 6.24
N LEU A 73 -7.19 -6.50 5.86
CA LEU A 73 -7.69 -6.83 4.54
C LEU A 73 -9.11 -6.30 4.31
N ALA A 74 -9.96 -6.31 5.34
CA ALA A 74 -11.29 -5.72 5.26
C ALA A 74 -11.23 -4.21 4.96
N GLU A 75 -10.29 -3.49 5.58
CA GLU A 75 -10.11 -2.07 5.33
C GLU A 75 -9.57 -1.81 3.90
N VAL A 76 -8.65 -2.64 3.42
CA VAL A 76 -8.17 -2.58 2.04
C VAL A 76 -9.34 -2.79 1.08
N ASP A 77 -10.16 -3.82 1.31
CA ASP A 77 -11.31 -4.14 0.45
C ASP A 77 -12.39 -3.07 0.49
N ARG A 78 -12.60 -2.44 1.64
CA ARG A 78 -13.56 -1.33 1.77
C ARG A 78 -13.20 -0.19 0.82
N VAL A 79 -11.96 0.23 0.82
CA VAL A 79 -11.48 1.31 -0.04
C VAL A 79 -11.49 0.88 -1.51
N TRP A 80 -11.02 -0.34 -1.79
CA TRP A 80 -11.01 -0.88 -3.15
C TRP A 80 -12.41 -0.97 -3.75
N ASN A 81 -13.39 -1.45 -2.97
CA ASN A 81 -14.77 -1.55 -3.43
C ASN A 81 -15.40 -0.19 -3.75
N GLN A 82 -14.97 0.86 -3.08
CA GLN A 82 -15.41 2.23 -3.37
C GLN A 82 -14.83 2.75 -4.68
N LEU A 83 -13.61 2.34 -5.04
CA LEU A 83 -12.84 2.93 -6.13
C LEU A 83 -12.80 2.08 -7.41
N ARG A 84 -13.00 0.77 -7.30
CA ARG A 84 -12.84 -0.15 -8.44
C ARG A 84 -13.75 0.15 -9.62
N HIS A 85 -14.89 0.80 -9.37
CA HIS A 85 -15.88 1.15 -10.39
C HIS A 85 -15.73 2.57 -10.92
N VAL A 86 -14.75 3.33 -10.43
CA VAL A 86 -14.51 4.69 -10.89
C VAL A 86 -13.87 4.65 -12.27
N PRO A 87 -14.47 5.29 -13.30
CA PRO A 87 -13.87 5.30 -14.63
C PRO A 87 -12.55 6.08 -14.66
N VAL A 88 -11.56 5.53 -15.33
CA VAL A 88 -10.27 6.18 -15.55
C VAL A 88 -9.92 6.02 -17.05
N GLY A 89 -9.85 7.15 -17.75
CA GLY A 89 -9.53 7.11 -19.17
C GLY A 89 -10.53 6.31 -20.02
N GLY A 90 -11.81 6.28 -19.63
CA GLY A 90 -12.85 5.54 -20.33
C GLY A 90 -12.93 4.07 -19.94
N ARG A 91 -12.17 3.62 -18.95
CA ARG A 91 -12.14 2.23 -18.46
C ARG A 91 -12.47 2.19 -16.99
N MET A 92 -12.87 1.01 -16.51
CA MET A 92 -13.01 0.77 -15.08
C MET A 92 -11.62 0.69 -14.43
N ALA A 93 -11.49 1.26 -13.24
CA ALA A 93 -10.19 1.36 -12.56
C ALA A 93 -9.53 -0.01 -12.35
N ASP A 94 -10.28 -1.02 -11.93
CA ASP A 94 -9.76 -2.35 -11.66
C ASP A 94 -9.29 -3.07 -12.94
N GLU A 95 -10.02 -2.95 -14.05
CA GLU A 95 -9.63 -3.54 -15.33
C GLU A 95 -8.32 -2.93 -15.85
N SER A 96 -8.24 -1.61 -15.86
CA SER A 96 -7.06 -0.91 -16.35
C SER A 96 -5.82 -1.25 -15.53
N ALA A 97 -5.95 -1.29 -14.22
CA ALA A 97 -4.84 -1.61 -13.33
C ALA A 97 -4.37 -3.06 -13.51
N THR A 98 -5.29 -3.99 -13.75
CA THR A 98 -4.96 -5.40 -14.01
C THR A 98 -4.12 -5.55 -15.26
N LEU A 99 -4.53 -4.89 -16.37
CA LEU A 99 -3.79 -4.94 -17.63
C LEU A 99 -2.39 -4.37 -17.51
N GLU A 100 -2.24 -3.24 -16.84
CA GLU A 100 -0.93 -2.63 -16.62
C GLU A 100 -0.03 -3.48 -15.73
N ALA A 101 -0.57 -4.07 -14.69
CA ALA A 101 0.19 -4.95 -13.82
C ALA A 101 0.75 -6.15 -14.59
N VAL A 102 -0.02 -6.74 -15.48
CA VAL A 102 0.42 -7.84 -16.34
C VAL A 102 1.53 -7.39 -17.30
N ARG A 103 1.42 -6.22 -17.89
CA ARG A 103 2.42 -5.69 -18.83
C ARG A 103 3.74 -5.34 -18.17
N ARG A 104 3.69 -4.88 -16.94
CA ARG A 104 4.88 -4.45 -16.19
C ARG A 104 5.53 -5.60 -15.42
N GLY A 105 4.73 -6.62 -15.13
CA GLY A 105 5.16 -7.77 -14.35
C GLY A 105 6.04 -8.69 -15.10
#